data_37eb6bdc4376ff67aaebca7934a61c86
#
_entry.id   37eb6bdc4376ff67aaebca7934a61c86
#
_cell.length_a   1.000
_cell.length_b   1.000
_cell.length_c   1.000
_cell.angle_alpha   90.00
_cell.angle_beta   90.00
_cell.angle_gamma   90.00
#
_symmetry.space_group_name_H-M   'P 1'
#
loop_
_entity.id
_entity.type
_entity.pdbx_description
1 polymer ?
#
loop_
_entity_poly.entity_id
_entity_poly.type
_entity_poly.pdbx_seq_one_letter_code
_entity_poly.pdbx_strand_id
1 'polypeptide(L)'
;MSVTTLHLSLILFLFHSLATIAFSDEDCVYTVYIRTGSIIKGGTDSIISVRLYDSYGKGLEVPDLERWGGLMEPGHNYFERGNLDIFSGRAPCLSSPVCALNLTSDGSGSGHGWYVNYVEVTTTGVHAACSQKQFTIEQWLALDTSPYELTAIRNYCDYFDVKKSAGASFM
;
A
#
# COMPACT_ATOMS: atom_id res chain seq x y z
N MET A 1 -24.54 -54.92 0.03
CA MET A 1 -24.18 -53.60 -0.62
C MET A 1 -23.43 -53.96 -1.89
N SER A 2 -23.93 -53.54 -3.05
CA SER A 2 -23.40 -53.94 -4.35
C SER A 2 -22.07 -53.24 -4.59
N VAL A 3 -21.09 -53.92 -5.20
CA VAL A 3 -19.76 -53.41 -5.56
C VAL A 3 -19.86 -52.11 -6.38
N THR A 4 -20.91 -51.95 -7.19
CA THR A 4 -21.22 -50.76 -8.00
C THR A 4 -21.50 -49.52 -7.13
N THR A 5 -22.16 -49.67 -5.97
CA THR A 5 -22.45 -48.55 -5.06
C THR A 5 -21.18 -48.06 -4.35
N LEU A 6 -20.25 -48.98 -4.06
CA LEU A 6 -18.98 -48.66 -3.43
C LEU A 6 -18.05 -47.87 -4.40
N HIS A 7 -18.01 -48.28 -5.69
CA HIS A 7 -17.22 -47.58 -6.70
C HIS A 7 -17.77 -46.17 -6.99
N LEU A 8 -19.09 -46.00 -7.04
CA LEU A 8 -19.71 -44.70 -7.26
C LEU A 8 -19.44 -43.72 -6.12
N SER A 9 -19.48 -44.24 -4.86
CA SER A 9 -19.17 -43.43 -3.67
C SER A 9 -17.71 -43.01 -3.62
N LEU A 10 -16.78 -43.89 -4.03
CA LEU A 10 -15.34 -43.57 -4.06
C LEU A 10 -15.01 -42.52 -5.14
N ILE A 11 -15.67 -42.60 -6.29
CA ILE A 11 -15.50 -41.59 -7.36
C ILE A 11 -16.06 -40.24 -6.93
N LEU A 12 -17.20 -40.17 -6.25
CA LEU A 12 -17.74 -38.93 -5.70
C LEU A 12 -16.82 -38.30 -4.65
N PHE A 13 -16.20 -39.09 -3.79
CA PHE A 13 -15.24 -38.62 -2.79
C PHE A 13 -13.96 -38.08 -3.45
N LEU A 14 -13.46 -38.69 -4.50
CA LEU A 14 -12.31 -38.23 -5.27
C LEU A 14 -12.60 -36.90 -5.98
N PHE A 15 -13.80 -36.67 -6.51
CA PHE A 15 -14.18 -35.41 -7.12
C PHE A 15 -14.36 -34.26 -6.10
N HIS A 16 -14.77 -34.57 -4.85
CA HIS A 16 -14.89 -33.55 -3.81
C HIS A 16 -13.53 -33.09 -3.23
N SER A 17 -12.49 -33.96 -3.31
CA SER A 17 -11.15 -33.61 -2.82
C SER A 17 -10.32 -32.77 -3.81
N LEU A 18 -10.78 -32.64 -5.06
CA LEU A 18 -10.10 -31.83 -6.10
C LEU A 18 -10.60 -30.38 -6.19
N ALA A 19 -11.59 -29.99 -5.37
CA ALA A 19 -12.26 -28.69 -5.49
C ALA A 19 -11.76 -27.60 -4.54
N THR A 20 -10.62 -27.80 -3.86
CA THR A 20 -9.99 -26.75 -3.06
C THR A 20 -8.58 -26.45 -3.56
N ILE A 21 -8.45 -26.02 -4.80
CA ILE A 21 -7.35 -25.11 -5.14
C ILE A 21 -7.77 -23.78 -4.52
N ALA A 22 -7.40 -23.57 -3.25
CA ALA A 22 -7.37 -22.26 -2.69
C ALA A 22 -6.34 -21.48 -3.54
N PHE A 23 -6.79 -20.58 -4.40
CA PHE A 23 -5.95 -19.50 -4.86
C PHE A 23 -5.60 -18.73 -3.60
N SER A 24 -4.43 -18.99 -3.02
CA SER A 24 -3.85 -18.05 -2.10
C SER A 24 -3.59 -16.80 -2.93
N ASP A 25 -4.34 -15.73 -2.69
CA ASP A 25 -3.93 -14.42 -3.15
C ASP A 25 -2.48 -14.26 -2.68
N GLU A 26 -1.55 -14.15 -3.63
CA GLU A 26 -0.14 -14.04 -3.28
C GLU A 26 0.07 -12.72 -2.57
N ASP A 27 0.55 -12.81 -1.33
CA ASP A 27 0.92 -11.63 -0.56
C ASP A 27 2.27 -11.09 -1.05
N CYS A 28 2.29 -9.79 -1.25
CA CYS A 28 3.50 -9.01 -1.40
C CYS A 28 3.89 -8.37 -0.06
N VAL A 29 5.17 -8.11 0.11
CA VAL A 29 5.70 -7.26 1.18
C VAL A 29 5.81 -5.84 0.63
N TYR A 30 5.18 -4.92 1.31
CA TYR A 30 5.30 -3.49 1.06
C TYR A 30 6.12 -2.87 2.18
N THR A 31 7.16 -2.13 1.82
CA THR A 31 7.94 -1.33 2.78
C THR A 31 7.79 0.13 2.40
N VAL A 32 7.37 0.93 3.37
CA VAL A 32 7.11 2.35 3.22
C VAL A 32 8.14 3.12 4.06
N TYR A 33 8.90 3.99 3.42
CA TYR A 33 9.84 4.90 4.04
C TYR A 33 9.25 6.30 3.98
N ILE A 34 9.18 6.97 5.13
CA ILE A 34 8.63 8.32 5.21
C ILE A 34 9.66 9.26 5.82
N ARG A 35 9.99 10.30 5.09
CA ARG A 35 10.88 11.38 5.56
C ARG A 35 10.06 12.56 6.03
N THR A 36 10.04 12.77 7.35
CA THR A 36 9.51 14.01 7.95
C THR A 36 10.51 15.15 7.73
N GLY A 37 10.01 16.31 7.38
CA GLY A 37 10.86 17.47 7.13
C GLY A 37 11.55 18.01 8.38
N SER A 38 12.69 18.66 8.16
CA SER A 38 13.51 19.22 9.25
C SER A 38 13.11 20.63 9.67
N ILE A 39 11.98 21.15 9.14
CA ILE A 39 11.49 22.49 9.49
C ILE A 39 10.96 22.53 10.92
N ILE A 40 10.91 23.72 11.51
CA ILE A 40 10.42 23.90 12.88
C ILE A 40 8.95 23.44 12.96
N LYS A 41 8.61 22.61 13.96
CA LYS A 41 7.27 22.02 14.17
C LYS A 41 6.82 21.09 13.03
N GLY A 42 7.76 20.52 12.27
CA GLY A 42 7.43 19.63 11.14
C GLY A 42 7.02 18.23 11.53
N GLY A 43 7.17 17.81 12.78
CA GLY A 43 6.72 16.50 13.28
C GLY A 43 5.25 16.48 13.71
N THR A 44 4.67 15.29 13.93
CA THR A 44 3.27 15.11 14.33
C THR A 44 3.05 13.90 15.22
N ASP A 45 2.07 13.99 16.10
CA ASP A 45 1.52 12.87 16.91
C ASP A 45 0.20 12.31 16.30
N SER A 46 -0.16 12.73 15.09
CA SER A 46 -1.38 12.30 14.41
C SER A 46 -1.29 10.86 13.89
N ILE A 47 -2.43 10.20 13.73
CA ILE A 47 -2.50 8.91 13.06
C ILE A 47 -2.30 9.13 11.56
N ILE A 48 -1.32 8.43 10.99
CA ILE A 48 -0.98 8.53 9.57
C ILE A 48 -1.44 7.30 8.82
N SER A 49 -2.21 7.54 7.77
CA SER A 49 -2.69 6.53 6.84
C SER A 49 -2.12 6.73 5.45
N VAL A 50 -1.98 5.64 4.70
CA VAL A 50 -1.59 5.69 3.29
C VAL A 50 -2.48 4.77 2.47
N ARG A 51 -2.86 5.23 1.27
CA ARG A 51 -3.48 4.40 0.26
C ARG A 51 -2.58 4.40 -0.98
N LEU A 52 -2.14 3.23 -1.38
CA LEU A 52 -1.28 3.00 -2.54
C LEU A 52 -2.12 2.52 -3.72
N TYR A 53 -1.76 2.92 -4.93
CA TYR A 53 -2.47 2.52 -6.14
C TYR A 53 -1.50 2.06 -7.23
N ASP A 54 -1.96 1.08 -8.01
CA ASP A 54 -1.31 0.67 -9.24
C ASP A 54 -1.88 1.42 -10.47
N SER A 55 -1.33 1.14 -11.66
CA SER A 55 -1.76 1.78 -12.91
C SER A 55 -3.17 1.39 -13.36
N TYR A 56 -3.75 0.33 -12.79
CA TYR A 56 -5.12 -0.12 -13.07
C TYR A 56 -6.13 0.45 -12.07
N GLY A 57 -5.66 1.24 -11.08
CA GLY A 57 -6.50 1.80 -10.03
C GLY A 57 -6.84 0.83 -8.90
N LYS A 58 -6.21 -0.37 -8.89
CA LYS A 58 -6.29 -1.26 -7.73
C LYS A 58 -5.54 -0.62 -6.56
N GLY A 59 -6.17 -0.58 -5.39
CA GLY A 59 -5.63 0.09 -4.22
C GLY A 59 -5.34 -0.85 -3.06
N LEU A 60 -4.33 -0.50 -2.28
CA LEU A 60 -4.03 -1.05 -0.96
C LEU A 60 -4.17 0.08 0.06
N GLU A 61 -4.95 -0.13 1.11
CA GLU A 61 -5.17 0.84 2.18
C GLU A 61 -4.51 0.39 3.47
N VAL A 62 -3.75 1.29 4.08
CA VAL A 62 -3.13 1.14 5.40
C VAL A 62 -3.66 2.27 6.27
N PRO A 63 -4.64 1.99 7.15
CA PRO A 63 -5.33 3.03 7.93
C PRO A 63 -4.49 3.62 9.06
N ASP A 64 -3.47 2.91 9.52
CA ASP A 64 -2.56 3.32 10.59
C ASP A 64 -1.20 2.64 10.32
N LEU A 65 -0.24 3.43 9.84
CA LEU A 65 1.08 2.92 9.45
C LEU A 65 1.86 2.34 10.62
N GLU A 66 1.82 3.00 11.77
CA GLU A 66 2.54 2.56 12.97
C GLU A 66 2.06 1.17 13.41
N ARG A 67 0.75 0.99 13.54
CA ARG A 67 0.14 -0.28 13.95
C ARG A 67 0.26 -1.35 12.88
N TRP A 68 0.23 -0.96 11.63
CA TRP A 68 0.32 -1.90 10.51
C TRP A 68 1.69 -2.56 10.43
N GLY A 69 2.78 -1.82 10.71
CA GLY A 69 4.09 -2.40 10.54
C GLY A 69 5.27 -1.48 10.87
N GLY A 70 5.18 -0.68 11.93
CA GLY A 70 6.31 0.12 12.39
C GLY A 70 7.53 -0.74 12.71
N LEU A 71 8.69 -0.44 12.11
CA LEU A 71 9.92 -1.24 12.23
C LEU A 71 10.99 -0.60 13.13
N MET A 72 10.69 0.57 13.70
CA MET A 72 11.65 1.24 14.58
C MET A 72 11.69 0.54 15.96
N GLU A 73 12.68 0.88 16.78
CA GLU A 73 12.86 0.30 18.11
C GLU A 73 11.65 0.55 19.04
N PRO A 74 11.44 -0.29 20.04
CA PRO A 74 10.33 -0.10 21.01
C PRO A 74 10.38 1.26 21.68
N GLY A 75 9.24 1.98 21.65
CA GLY A 75 9.12 3.32 22.23
C GLY A 75 9.63 4.45 21.31
N HIS A 76 9.95 4.14 20.05
CA HIS A 76 10.25 5.15 19.05
C HIS A 76 9.04 6.07 18.83
N ASN A 77 9.28 7.37 18.78
CA ASN A 77 8.29 8.36 18.43
C ASN A 77 8.33 8.60 16.92
N TYR A 78 7.32 8.08 16.24
CA TYR A 78 7.22 8.16 14.78
C TYR A 78 6.89 9.58 14.31
N PHE A 79 7.20 9.88 13.06
CA PHE A 79 6.88 11.12 12.36
C PHE A 79 7.45 12.39 13.00
N GLU A 80 8.48 12.26 13.83
CA GLU A 80 9.17 13.39 14.41
C GLU A 80 10.00 14.17 13.39
N ARG A 81 10.21 15.45 13.69
CA ARG A 81 10.97 16.36 12.84
C ARG A 81 12.33 15.80 12.41
N GLY A 82 12.52 15.64 11.11
CA GLY A 82 13.77 15.16 10.52
C GLY A 82 13.97 13.66 10.58
N ASN A 83 13.00 12.88 11.08
CA ASN A 83 13.07 11.43 11.09
C ASN A 83 12.87 10.82 9.69
N LEU A 84 13.48 9.67 9.51
CA LEU A 84 13.16 8.72 8.47
C LEU A 84 12.57 7.48 9.15
N ASP A 85 11.28 7.29 9.02
CA ASP A 85 10.55 6.19 9.63
C ASP A 85 10.26 5.10 8.60
N ILE A 86 10.29 3.84 9.07
CA ILE A 86 10.16 2.67 8.21
C ILE A 86 9.01 1.81 8.70
N PHE A 87 8.15 1.42 7.77
CA PHE A 87 7.00 0.56 8.00
C PHE A 87 7.01 -0.58 7.00
N SER A 88 6.67 -1.80 7.43
CA SER A 88 6.59 -2.93 6.51
C SER A 88 5.51 -3.90 6.91
N GLY A 89 4.77 -4.40 5.92
CA GLY A 89 3.72 -5.38 6.16
C GLY A 89 3.39 -6.17 4.89
N ARG A 90 2.58 -7.21 5.08
CA ARG A 90 2.07 -8.04 4.00
C ARG A 90 0.66 -7.60 3.61
N ALA A 91 0.39 -7.64 2.33
CA ALA A 91 -0.94 -7.41 1.77
C ALA A 91 -1.03 -8.05 0.36
N PRO A 92 -2.23 -8.24 -0.18
CA PRO A 92 -2.42 -8.76 -1.52
C PRO A 92 -1.60 -7.97 -2.55
N CYS A 93 -0.95 -8.68 -3.46
CA CYS A 93 -0.14 -8.04 -4.50
C CYS A 93 -1.01 -7.14 -5.38
N LEU A 94 -0.53 -5.94 -5.66
CA LEU A 94 -1.08 -5.09 -6.71
C LEU A 94 -0.74 -5.69 -8.09
N SER A 95 -1.55 -5.36 -9.09
CA SER A 95 -1.43 -5.95 -10.44
C SER A 95 -0.27 -5.35 -11.24
N SER A 96 0.22 -4.17 -10.84
CA SER A 96 1.40 -3.52 -11.39
C SER A 96 2.13 -2.74 -10.27
N PRO A 97 3.34 -2.22 -10.52
CA PRO A 97 4.06 -1.40 -9.55
C PRO A 97 3.24 -0.22 -9.04
N VAL A 98 3.44 0.13 -7.75
CA VAL A 98 2.84 1.32 -7.15
C VAL A 98 3.25 2.57 -7.92
N CYS A 99 2.26 3.34 -8.38
CA CYS A 99 2.50 4.57 -9.16
C CYS A 99 1.73 5.79 -8.64
N ALA A 100 0.78 5.59 -7.69
CA ALA A 100 0.11 6.70 -7.04
C ALA A 100 -0.11 6.42 -5.56
N LEU A 101 -0.24 7.49 -4.77
CA LEU A 101 -0.58 7.41 -3.36
C LEU A 101 -1.44 8.58 -2.88
N ASN A 102 -2.22 8.30 -1.83
CA ASN A 102 -2.81 9.30 -0.95
C ASN A 102 -2.19 9.11 0.44
N LEU A 103 -1.54 10.14 0.95
CA LEU A 103 -0.99 10.19 2.31
C LEU A 103 -1.88 11.11 3.14
N THR A 104 -2.41 10.62 4.26
CA THR A 104 -3.37 11.39 5.08
C THR A 104 -2.95 11.38 6.54
N SER A 105 -2.97 12.56 7.16
CA SER A 105 -2.95 12.76 8.60
C SER A 105 -4.40 12.90 9.08
N ASP A 106 -4.76 12.33 10.23
CA ASP A 106 -6.09 12.52 10.82
C ASP A 106 -6.23 13.87 11.56
N GLY A 107 -5.12 14.61 11.71
CA GLY A 107 -5.08 15.90 12.38
C GLY A 107 -5.31 15.83 13.90
N SER A 108 -5.21 14.65 14.50
CA SER A 108 -5.33 14.45 15.93
C SER A 108 -4.02 14.75 16.68
N GLY A 109 -4.11 14.82 18.01
CA GLY A 109 -2.94 14.97 18.89
C GLY A 109 -2.46 16.40 19.07
N SER A 110 -1.46 16.56 19.93
CA SER A 110 -0.75 17.82 20.12
C SER A 110 0.35 17.90 19.06
N GLY A 111 0.41 18.97 18.25
CA GLY A 111 1.35 19.01 17.12
C GLY A 111 0.80 18.31 15.88
N HIS A 112 -0.46 18.57 15.60
CA HIS A 112 -1.20 17.95 14.50
C HIS A 112 -0.74 18.35 13.09
N GLY A 113 0.02 19.42 12.93
CA GLY A 113 0.58 19.83 11.65
C GLY A 113 1.84 19.03 11.32
N TRP A 114 1.90 18.45 10.13
CA TRP A 114 3.00 17.59 9.70
C TRP A 114 3.57 18.03 8.35
N TYR A 115 4.89 18.23 8.28
CA TYR A 115 5.56 18.52 7.03
C TYR A 115 6.30 17.30 6.50
N VAL A 116 5.91 16.82 5.36
CA VAL A 116 6.48 15.63 4.72
C VAL A 116 7.38 16.01 3.57
N ASN A 117 8.62 15.48 3.54
CA ASN A 117 9.49 15.64 2.38
C ASN A 117 9.13 14.62 1.29
N TYR A 118 9.14 13.33 1.62
CA TYR A 118 8.84 12.29 0.64
C TYR A 118 8.32 11.02 1.31
N VAL A 119 7.67 10.22 0.49
CA VAL A 119 7.35 8.81 0.77
C VAL A 119 8.01 7.96 -0.30
N GLU A 120 8.69 6.89 0.12
CA GLU A 120 9.21 5.90 -0.81
C GLU A 120 8.57 4.54 -0.49
N VAL A 121 8.15 3.83 -1.53
CA VAL A 121 7.50 2.52 -1.41
C VAL A 121 8.31 1.50 -2.18
N THR A 122 8.70 0.42 -1.51
CA THR A 122 9.23 -0.78 -2.17
C THR A 122 8.21 -1.90 -2.06
N THR A 123 8.10 -2.69 -3.13
CA THR A 123 7.24 -3.86 -3.19
C THR A 123 8.06 -5.07 -3.60
N THR A 124 7.92 -6.18 -2.87
CA THR A 124 8.54 -7.47 -3.20
C THR A 124 7.52 -8.59 -3.04
N GLY A 125 7.60 -9.61 -3.89
CA GLY A 125 6.72 -10.79 -3.82
C GLY A 125 7.35 -11.97 -4.54
N VAL A 126 6.83 -13.17 -4.30
CA VAL A 126 7.42 -14.42 -4.82
C VAL A 126 7.41 -14.45 -6.36
N HIS A 127 6.32 -13.95 -6.97
CA HIS A 127 6.15 -13.87 -8.42
C HIS A 127 5.98 -12.43 -8.94
N ALA A 128 6.17 -11.43 -8.06
CA ALA A 128 6.13 -10.03 -8.42
C ALA A 128 7.56 -9.49 -8.61
N ALA A 129 7.77 -8.73 -9.68
CA ALA A 129 9.03 -8.01 -9.84
C ALA A 129 9.20 -7.00 -8.70
N CYS A 130 10.41 -6.95 -8.11
CA CYS A 130 10.73 -5.91 -7.14
C CYS A 130 10.54 -4.53 -7.77
N SER A 131 9.86 -3.65 -7.07
CA SER A 131 9.66 -2.27 -7.51
C SER A 131 9.95 -1.29 -6.38
N GLN A 132 10.39 -0.10 -6.76
CA GLN A 132 10.66 1.01 -5.84
C GLN A 132 10.14 2.28 -6.48
N LYS A 133 9.39 3.08 -5.72
CA LYS A 133 8.85 4.35 -6.18
C LYS A 133 8.92 5.39 -5.08
N GLN A 134 9.59 6.51 -5.35
CA GLN A 134 9.62 7.68 -4.48
C GLN A 134 8.58 8.71 -4.95
N PHE A 135 7.86 9.25 -3.99
CA PHE A 135 6.88 10.32 -4.15
C PHE A 135 7.35 11.55 -3.39
N THR A 136 7.74 12.58 -4.09
CA THR A 136 8.06 13.87 -3.49
C THR A 136 6.77 14.51 -2.98
N ILE A 137 6.72 14.83 -1.70
CA ILE A 137 5.56 15.45 -1.04
C ILE A 137 5.78 16.95 -0.87
N GLU A 138 6.82 17.34 -0.13
CA GLU A 138 7.23 18.74 0.12
C GLU A 138 6.04 19.65 0.48
N GLN A 139 5.24 19.21 1.48
CA GLN A 139 3.95 19.81 1.80
C GLN A 139 3.62 19.66 3.27
N TRP A 140 2.94 20.65 3.83
CA TRP A 140 2.23 20.51 5.10
C TRP A 140 0.96 19.68 4.93
N LEU A 141 0.72 18.78 5.88
CA LEU A 141 -0.56 18.16 6.15
C LEU A 141 -1.09 18.78 7.44
N ALA A 142 -1.87 19.87 7.30
CA ALA A 142 -2.36 20.67 8.40
C ALA A 142 -3.56 21.51 7.95
N LEU A 143 -4.47 21.81 8.86
CA LEU A 143 -5.63 22.68 8.59
C LEU A 143 -5.35 24.18 8.85
N ASP A 144 -4.27 24.49 9.55
CA ASP A 144 -3.86 25.84 9.94
C ASP A 144 -2.68 26.41 9.16
N THR A 145 -2.12 25.63 8.24
CA THR A 145 -0.98 26.00 7.39
C THR A 145 -1.24 25.60 5.95
N SER A 146 -0.80 26.46 5.00
CA SER A 146 -0.95 26.19 3.55
C SER A 146 -0.33 24.84 3.18
N PRO A 147 -1.04 24.00 2.38
CA PRO A 147 -2.25 24.26 1.58
C PRO A 147 -3.58 24.09 2.33
N TYR A 148 -3.61 23.93 3.68
CA TYR A 148 -4.80 23.74 4.52
C TYR A 148 -5.51 22.41 4.27
N GLU A 149 -4.74 21.37 3.99
CA GLU A 149 -5.21 20.01 3.67
C GLU A 149 -4.51 19.00 4.58
N LEU A 150 -5.24 17.96 4.96
CA LEU A 150 -4.70 16.82 5.72
C LEU A 150 -4.27 15.65 4.81
N THR A 151 -4.44 15.79 3.50
CA THR A 151 -4.10 14.74 2.53
C THR A 151 -3.23 15.28 1.41
N ALA A 152 -2.14 14.57 1.13
CA ALA A 152 -1.33 14.78 -0.06
C ALA A 152 -1.60 13.66 -1.06
N ILE A 153 -1.95 14.02 -2.29
CA ILE A 153 -2.16 13.09 -3.40
C ILE A 153 -1.00 13.24 -4.38
N ARG A 154 -0.38 12.10 -4.75
CA ARG A 154 0.65 12.04 -5.79
C ARG A 154 0.29 10.93 -6.76
N ASN A 155 0.19 11.29 -8.04
CA ASN A 155 -0.12 10.37 -9.12
C ASN A 155 0.94 10.48 -10.22
N TYR A 156 1.75 9.42 -10.33
CA TYR A 156 2.81 9.26 -11.33
C TYR A 156 2.52 8.06 -12.23
N CYS A 157 1.25 7.62 -12.31
CA CYS A 157 0.84 6.57 -13.21
C CYS A 157 0.81 7.08 -14.64
N ASP A 158 1.52 6.40 -15.55
CA ASP A 158 1.51 6.74 -16.96
C ASP A 158 0.17 6.32 -17.60
N TYR A 159 -0.74 7.25 -17.75
CA TYR A 159 -2.05 7.05 -18.38
C TYR A 159 -1.97 6.75 -19.89
N PHE A 160 -0.78 6.80 -20.48
CA PHE A 160 -0.63 6.77 -21.96
C PHE A 160 -0.62 5.37 -22.57
N ASP A 161 -0.34 4.30 -21.83
CA ASP A 161 -0.27 2.96 -22.42
C ASP A 161 -1.63 2.26 -22.60
N VAL A 162 -2.65 2.62 -21.84
CA VAL A 162 -3.99 2.02 -21.97
C VAL A 162 -4.71 2.45 -23.27
N LYS A 163 -4.45 3.65 -23.78
CA LYS A 163 -5.04 4.11 -25.06
C LYS A 163 -4.32 3.56 -26.29
N LYS A 164 -3.06 3.16 -26.18
CA LYS A 164 -2.32 2.56 -27.31
C LYS A 164 -2.69 1.10 -27.56
N SER A 165 -3.02 0.34 -26.53
CA SER A 165 -3.45 -1.06 -26.69
C SER A 165 -4.91 -1.19 -27.16
N ALA A 166 -5.75 -0.23 -26.89
CA ALA A 166 -7.14 -0.21 -27.37
C ALA A 166 -7.30 0.26 -28.83
N GLY A 167 -6.26 0.90 -29.40
CA GLY A 167 -6.28 1.40 -30.78
C GLY A 167 -5.65 0.48 -31.84
N ALA A 168 -5.07 -0.66 -31.43
CA ALA A 168 -4.36 -1.57 -32.36
C ALA A 168 -5.17 -2.78 -32.83
N SER A 169 -6.48 -2.79 -32.63
CA SER A 169 -7.33 -3.90 -33.07
C SER A 169 -8.49 -3.41 -33.95
N PHE A 170 -8.19 -2.73 -35.05
CA PHE A 170 -9.08 -2.60 -36.22
C PHE A 170 -8.24 -2.06 -37.39
N MET A 171 -7.55 -2.96 -38.12
CA MET A 171 -7.35 -2.94 -39.56
C MET A 171 -7.16 -4.38 -40.05
#